data_dacff08c6f0e5dc6aa8c69627841e95a
#
_entry.id   dacff08c6f0e5dc6aa8c69627841e95a
#
_cell.length_a   1.000
_cell.length_b   1.000
_cell.length_c   1.000
_cell.angle_alpha   90.00
_cell.angle_beta   90.00
_cell.angle_gamma   90.00
#
_symmetry.space_group_name_H-M   'P 1'
#
loop_
_entity.id
_entity.type
_entity.pdbx_description
1 polymer ?
#
loop_
_entity_poly.entity_id
_entity_poly.type
_entity_poly.pdbx_seq_one_letter_code
_entity_poly.pdbx_strand_id
1 'polypeptide(L)'
;MVRVLISTGEVSGDLQGSLLVQALHRQASVRGIPLEVLALGGPRMQAAGAELLADTAPLGSIGLLEHLPQVLPTLKLQSRVNRELLQRPPDAVVLIDYMGANVRLGKRLRRQLPKVPITYYIAPQEWAWSMNDGGTTSLLKFTDRILAIFPDEASFYESHGAAVTW
;
A
#
# COMPACT_ATOMS: atom_id res chain seq x y z
N MET A 1 15.68 4.76 -14.06
CA MET A 1 14.79 3.63 -13.71
C MET A 1 13.88 4.13 -12.60
N VAL A 2 12.58 4.00 -12.76
CA VAL A 2 11.58 4.35 -11.74
C VAL A 2 11.27 3.11 -10.92
N ARG A 3 11.20 3.26 -9.60
CA ARG A 3 10.88 2.17 -8.66
C ARG A 3 9.60 2.49 -7.91
N VAL A 4 8.63 1.61 -7.95
CA VAL A 4 7.34 1.77 -7.26
C VAL A 4 7.17 0.65 -6.24
N LEU A 5 6.85 1.00 -4.98
CA LEU A 5 6.43 0.03 -3.97
C LEU A 5 4.90 -0.05 -3.96
N ILE A 6 4.35 -1.26 -4.05
CA ILE A 6 2.92 -1.52 -3.85
C ILE A 6 2.75 -2.42 -2.64
N SER A 7 1.84 -2.07 -1.73
CA SER A 7 1.60 -2.82 -0.49
C SER A 7 0.12 -3.10 -0.26
N THR A 8 -0.17 -4.36 0.04
CA THR A 8 -1.47 -4.83 0.53
C THR A 8 -1.27 -5.96 1.55
N GLY A 9 -2.30 -6.33 2.28
CA GLY A 9 -2.30 -7.46 3.22
C GLY A 9 -3.47 -8.40 3.02
N GLU A 10 -4.14 -8.34 1.85
CA GLU A 10 -5.34 -9.13 1.57
C GLU A 10 -5.34 -9.70 0.16
N VAL A 11 -6.07 -10.80 -0.03
CA VAL A 11 -6.20 -11.47 -1.33
C VAL A 11 -6.89 -10.58 -2.37
N SER A 12 -7.87 -9.80 -1.96
CA SER A 12 -8.54 -8.78 -2.80
C SER A 12 -7.55 -7.69 -3.25
N GLY A 13 -6.72 -7.22 -2.32
CA GLY A 13 -5.68 -6.24 -2.60
C GLY A 13 -4.57 -6.79 -3.51
N ASP A 14 -4.21 -8.07 -3.40
CA ASP A 14 -3.28 -8.73 -4.33
C ASP A 14 -3.83 -8.76 -5.76
N LEU A 15 -5.14 -9.01 -5.93
CA LEU A 15 -5.81 -8.91 -7.23
C LEU A 15 -5.73 -7.48 -7.79
N GLN A 16 -6.14 -6.48 -7.01
CA GLN A 16 -6.11 -5.08 -7.46
C GLN A 16 -4.69 -4.60 -7.72
N GLY A 17 -3.75 -4.99 -6.86
CA GLY A 17 -2.33 -4.72 -7.04
C GLY A 17 -1.77 -5.33 -8.32
N SER A 18 -2.18 -6.55 -8.67
CA SER A 18 -1.74 -7.19 -9.90
C SER A 18 -2.20 -6.46 -11.17
N LEU A 19 -3.43 -5.95 -11.16
CA LEU A 19 -3.96 -5.12 -12.25
C LEU A 19 -3.20 -3.80 -12.38
N LEU A 20 -2.89 -3.18 -11.23
CA LEU A 20 -2.09 -1.95 -11.19
C LEU A 20 -0.66 -2.20 -11.71
N VAL A 21 0.00 -3.29 -11.31
CA VAL A 21 1.33 -3.68 -11.80
C VAL A 21 1.33 -3.80 -13.32
N GLN A 22 0.36 -4.53 -13.89
CA GLN A 22 0.22 -4.67 -15.34
C GLN A 22 0.01 -3.32 -16.04
N ALA A 23 -0.84 -2.45 -15.47
CA ALA A 23 -1.09 -1.12 -16.02
C ALA A 23 0.16 -0.25 -15.98
N LEU A 24 0.91 -0.27 -14.90
CA LEU A 24 2.17 0.46 -14.75
C LEU A 24 3.22 -0.01 -15.78
N HIS A 25 3.40 -1.32 -15.96
CA HIS A 25 4.31 -1.86 -16.98
C HIS A 25 3.91 -1.45 -18.39
N ARG A 26 2.61 -1.53 -18.72
CA ARG A 26 2.12 -1.07 -20.05
C ARG A 26 2.43 0.42 -20.26
N GLN A 27 2.14 1.27 -19.28
CA GLN A 27 2.36 2.70 -19.39
C GLN A 27 3.85 3.07 -19.42
N ALA A 28 4.66 2.38 -18.65
CA ALA A 28 6.10 2.56 -18.66
C ALA A 28 6.72 2.18 -20.01
N SER A 29 6.29 1.04 -20.58
CA SER A 29 6.72 0.59 -21.90
C SER A 29 6.40 1.60 -23.01
N VAL A 30 5.15 2.11 -23.03
CA VAL A 30 4.73 3.13 -24.02
C VAL A 30 5.57 4.41 -23.94
N ARG A 31 6.02 4.75 -22.72
CA ARG A 31 6.82 5.97 -22.47
C ARG A 31 8.33 5.74 -22.50
N GLY A 32 8.79 4.52 -22.75
CA GLY A 32 10.22 4.16 -22.71
C GLY A 32 10.86 4.34 -21.35
N ILE A 33 10.07 4.22 -20.25
CA ILE A 33 10.56 4.39 -18.88
C ILE A 33 10.90 3.02 -18.30
N PRO A 34 12.17 2.76 -17.92
CA PRO A 34 12.52 1.56 -17.16
C PRO A 34 11.83 1.56 -15.79
N LEU A 35 10.99 0.55 -15.54
CA LEU A 35 10.17 0.42 -14.33
C LEU A 35 10.54 -0.84 -13.56
N GLU A 36 10.69 -0.68 -12.25
CA GLU A 36 10.79 -1.76 -11.27
C GLU A 36 9.62 -1.61 -10.29
N VAL A 37 8.89 -2.70 -10.05
CA VAL A 37 7.81 -2.73 -9.07
C VAL A 37 8.18 -3.69 -7.93
N LEU A 38 8.27 -3.17 -6.73
CA LEU A 38 8.45 -3.93 -5.49
C LEU A 38 7.07 -4.18 -4.87
N ALA A 39 6.82 -5.38 -4.36
CA ALA A 39 5.52 -5.73 -3.80
C ALA A 39 5.61 -6.30 -2.37
N LEU A 40 4.75 -5.79 -1.51
CA LEU A 40 4.25 -6.47 -0.33
C LEU A 40 2.82 -6.89 -0.67
N GLY A 41 2.63 -8.15 -1.07
CA GLY A 41 1.37 -8.62 -1.66
C GLY A 41 1.37 -10.12 -1.78
N GLY A 42 0.92 -10.65 -2.90
CA GLY A 42 0.81 -12.08 -3.12
C GLY A 42 1.26 -12.54 -4.51
N PRO A 43 0.97 -13.81 -4.83
CA PRO A 43 1.42 -14.44 -6.07
C PRO A 43 0.87 -13.79 -7.34
N ARG A 44 -0.28 -13.11 -7.28
CA ARG A 44 -0.85 -12.43 -8.45
C ARG A 44 -0.02 -11.21 -8.85
N MET A 45 0.42 -10.40 -7.88
CA MET A 45 1.31 -9.27 -8.15
C MET A 45 2.67 -9.77 -8.67
N GLN A 46 3.19 -10.87 -8.13
CA GLN A 46 4.41 -11.49 -8.61
C GLN A 46 4.26 -11.96 -10.07
N ALA A 47 3.18 -12.67 -10.40
CA ALA A 47 2.89 -13.12 -11.76
C ALA A 47 2.68 -11.95 -12.74
N ALA A 48 2.25 -10.78 -12.24
CA ALA A 48 2.11 -9.56 -13.02
C ALA A 48 3.43 -8.82 -13.29
N GLY A 49 4.56 -9.28 -12.73
CA GLY A 49 5.89 -8.72 -12.94
C GLY A 49 6.47 -7.90 -11.79
N ALA A 50 5.86 -7.94 -10.59
CA ALA A 50 6.44 -7.33 -9.41
C ALA A 50 7.48 -8.24 -8.73
N GLU A 51 8.54 -7.65 -8.18
CA GLU A 51 9.46 -8.32 -7.25
C GLU A 51 8.78 -8.43 -5.88
N LEU A 52 8.45 -9.65 -5.45
CA LEU A 52 7.79 -9.89 -4.19
C LEU A 52 8.80 -9.83 -3.02
N LEU A 53 8.76 -8.77 -2.22
CA LEU A 53 9.59 -8.64 -1.01
C LEU A 53 9.07 -9.52 0.13
N ALA A 54 7.75 -9.67 0.23
CA ALA A 54 7.08 -10.56 1.17
C ALA A 54 5.69 -10.92 0.68
N ASP A 55 5.28 -12.18 0.92
CA ASP A 55 3.89 -12.60 0.76
C ASP A 55 3.10 -12.14 1.99
N THR A 56 2.27 -11.13 1.79
CA THR A 56 1.41 -10.53 2.82
C THR A 56 -0.07 -10.78 2.56
N ALA A 57 -0.44 -11.37 1.41
CA ALA A 57 -1.82 -11.62 1.04
C ALA A 57 -2.59 -12.51 2.04
N PRO A 58 -1.97 -13.53 2.69
CA PRO A 58 -2.65 -14.34 3.69
C PRO A 58 -2.93 -13.63 5.01
N LEU A 59 -2.30 -12.49 5.30
CA LEU A 59 -2.38 -11.82 6.61
C LEU A 59 -3.81 -11.34 6.93
N GLY A 60 -4.58 -10.94 5.94
CA GLY A 60 -5.97 -10.48 6.12
C GLY A 60 -6.96 -11.60 6.48
N SER A 61 -6.61 -12.86 6.22
CA SER A 61 -7.47 -14.02 6.51
C SER A 61 -7.19 -14.69 7.85
N ILE A 62 -6.15 -14.27 8.57
CA ILE A 62 -5.73 -14.89 9.85
C ILE A 62 -6.37 -14.14 11.02
N GLY A 63 -7.15 -14.86 11.84
CA GLY A 63 -7.81 -14.30 13.03
C GLY A 63 -6.84 -13.80 14.11
N LEU A 64 -7.32 -12.87 14.95
CA LEU A 64 -6.50 -12.16 15.95
C LEU A 64 -5.79 -13.07 16.96
N LEU A 65 -6.34 -14.24 17.26
CA LEU A 65 -5.81 -15.19 18.24
C LEU A 65 -4.69 -16.09 17.69
N GLU A 66 -4.57 -16.19 16.36
CA GLU A 66 -3.57 -17.06 15.72
C GLU A 66 -2.21 -16.36 15.52
N HIS A 67 -2.10 -15.07 15.86
CA HIS A 67 -0.89 -14.27 15.64
C HIS A 67 0.23 -14.46 16.69
N LEU A 68 -0.07 -15.00 17.88
CA LEU A 68 0.91 -15.08 18.96
C LEU A 68 2.20 -15.84 18.62
N PRO A 69 2.17 -17.01 17.92
CA PRO A 69 3.39 -17.72 17.54
C PRO A 69 4.18 -17.04 16.41
N GLN A 70 3.55 -16.10 15.67
CA GLN A 70 4.11 -15.49 14.46
C GLN A 70 4.75 -14.11 14.71
N VAL A 71 4.75 -13.60 15.94
CA VAL A 71 5.28 -12.26 16.26
C VAL A 71 6.76 -12.11 15.88
N LEU A 72 7.60 -13.06 16.25
CA LEU A 72 9.04 -13.02 15.96
C LEU A 72 9.35 -13.15 14.46
N PRO A 73 8.75 -14.09 13.70
CA PRO A 73 8.90 -14.14 12.25
C PRO A 73 8.43 -12.84 11.57
N THR A 74 7.31 -12.26 12.02
CA THR A 74 6.77 -11.01 11.48
C THR A 74 7.73 -9.84 11.73
N LEU A 75 8.34 -9.73 12.91
CA LEU A 75 9.32 -8.68 13.22
C LEU A 75 10.59 -8.81 12.36
N LYS A 76 11.09 -10.04 12.16
CA LYS A 76 12.24 -10.29 11.28
C LYS A 76 11.92 -9.92 9.84
N LEU A 77 10.74 -10.28 9.35
CA LEU A 77 10.28 -9.92 8.02
C LEU A 77 10.16 -8.41 7.85
N GLN A 78 9.54 -7.72 8.81
CA GLN A 78 9.44 -6.26 8.80
C GLN A 78 10.82 -5.58 8.80
N SER A 79 11.78 -6.11 9.57
CA SER A 79 13.14 -5.57 9.61
C SER A 79 13.88 -5.79 8.30
N ARG A 80 13.70 -6.95 7.64
CA ARG A 80 14.25 -7.25 6.32
C ARG A 80 13.69 -6.31 5.26
N VAL A 81 12.35 -6.21 5.19
CA VAL A 81 11.65 -5.31 4.26
C VAL A 81 12.10 -3.86 4.47
N ASN A 82 12.16 -3.41 5.72
CA ASN A 82 12.60 -2.06 6.02
C ASN A 82 14.03 -1.78 5.55
N ARG A 83 14.95 -2.72 5.76
CA ARG A 83 16.33 -2.61 5.28
C ARG A 83 16.39 -2.51 3.76
N GLU A 84 15.64 -3.37 3.06
CA GLU A 84 15.55 -3.38 1.61
C GLU A 84 15.06 -2.02 1.08
N LEU A 85 13.98 -1.49 1.64
CA LEU A 85 13.42 -0.20 1.24
C LEU A 85 14.34 1.00 1.55
N LEU A 86 15.23 0.89 2.53
CA LEU A 86 16.22 1.91 2.79
C LEU A 86 17.44 1.79 1.87
N GLN A 87 17.81 0.59 1.47
CA GLN A 87 18.93 0.36 0.53
C GLN A 87 18.51 0.65 -0.92
N ARG A 88 17.25 0.35 -1.25
CA ARG A 88 16.66 0.54 -2.57
C ARG A 88 15.37 1.37 -2.43
N PRO A 89 15.45 2.67 -2.12
CA PRO A 89 14.27 3.48 -1.85
C PRO A 89 13.37 3.56 -3.09
N PRO A 90 12.04 3.44 -2.91
CA PRO A 90 11.10 3.64 -4.00
C PRO A 90 10.97 5.13 -4.33
N ASP A 91 10.68 5.43 -5.59
CA ASP A 91 10.35 6.78 -6.06
C ASP A 91 8.88 7.14 -5.79
N ALA A 92 8.02 6.11 -5.60
CA ALA A 92 6.62 6.26 -5.21
C ALA A 92 6.12 5.03 -4.46
N VAL A 93 5.11 5.23 -3.61
CA VAL A 93 4.46 4.16 -2.83
C VAL A 93 2.97 4.17 -3.10
N VAL A 94 2.39 2.99 -3.32
CA VAL A 94 0.95 2.77 -3.38
C VAL A 94 0.54 1.79 -2.28
N LEU A 95 -0.33 2.23 -1.40
CA LEU A 95 -0.94 1.40 -0.36
C LEU A 95 -2.34 1.04 -0.81
N ILE A 96 -2.67 -0.24 -0.83
CA ILE A 96 -3.97 -0.73 -1.28
C ILE A 96 -4.71 -1.33 -0.08
N ASP A 97 -5.87 -0.78 0.24
CA ASP A 97 -6.77 -1.26 1.29
C ASP A 97 -6.03 -1.59 2.61
N TYR A 98 -6.44 -2.59 3.37
CA TYR A 98 -5.76 -3.18 4.54
C TYR A 98 -5.17 -2.18 5.53
N MET A 99 -6.03 -1.59 6.35
CA MET A 99 -5.69 -0.50 7.27
C MET A 99 -4.52 -0.82 8.23
N GLY A 100 -4.55 -2.00 8.87
CA GLY A 100 -3.63 -2.32 9.98
C GLY A 100 -2.15 -2.23 9.64
N ALA A 101 -1.68 -2.98 8.65
CA ALA A 101 -0.28 -3.01 8.27
C ALA A 101 0.11 -1.80 7.41
N ASN A 102 -0.77 -1.38 6.49
CA ASN A 102 -0.51 -0.27 5.58
C ASN A 102 -0.39 1.07 6.32
N VAL A 103 -1.21 1.33 7.34
CA VAL A 103 -1.08 2.54 8.17
C VAL A 103 0.27 2.55 8.93
N ARG A 104 0.69 1.40 9.48
CA ARG A 104 2.00 1.29 10.14
C ARG A 104 3.16 1.49 9.16
N LEU A 105 3.06 0.90 7.98
CA LEU A 105 4.04 1.05 6.90
C LEU A 105 4.11 2.50 6.43
N GLY A 106 2.98 3.12 6.12
CA GLY A 106 2.89 4.51 5.66
C GLY A 106 3.49 5.50 6.64
N LYS A 107 3.14 5.39 7.93
CA LYS A 107 3.74 6.22 9.00
C LYS A 107 5.26 6.05 9.10
N ARG A 108 5.76 4.83 8.92
CA ARG A 108 7.19 4.54 8.94
C ARG A 108 7.88 5.13 7.73
N LEU A 109 7.34 4.91 6.53
CA LEU A 109 7.91 5.42 5.28
C LEU A 109 7.93 6.96 5.28
N ARG A 110 6.87 7.63 5.74
CA ARG A 110 6.84 9.08 5.86
C ARG A 110 7.95 9.63 6.77
N ARG A 111 8.29 8.91 7.85
CA ARG A 111 9.41 9.31 8.74
C ARG A 111 10.78 9.06 8.14
N GLN A 112 10.96 7.95 7.43
CA GLN A 112 12.26 7.51 6.92
C GLN A 112 12.58 8.09 5.53
N LEU A 113 11.54 8.25 4.71
CA LEU A 113 11.61 8.72 3.32
C LEU A 113 10.61 9.86 3.11
N PRO A 114 10.79 11.04 3.75
CA PRO A 114 9.78 12.09 3.82
C PRO A 114 9.39 12.70 2.47
N LYS A 115 10.25 12.57 1.46
CA LYS A 115 10.03 13.13 0.12
C LYS A 115 9.37 12.14 -0.85
N VAL A 116 9.26 10.87 -0.49
CA VAL A 116 8.64 9.85 -1.36
C VAL A 116 7.12 10.03 -1.32
N PRO A 117 6.46 10.24 -2.46
CA PRO A 117 5.01 10.35 -2.52
C PRO A 117 4.34 9.02 -2.15
N ILE A 118 3.33 9.11 -1.28
CA ILE A 118 2.52 7.98 -0.83
C ILE A 118 1.08 8.19 -1.30
N THR A 119 0.61 7.29 -2.13
CA THR A 119 -0.77 7.24 -2.61
C THR A 119 -1.52 6.11 -1.91
N TYR A 120 -2.73 6.37 -1.46
CA TYR A 120 -3.64 5.34 -0.98
C TYR A 120 -4.65 5.03 -2.09
N TYR A 121 -4.71 3.79 -2.55
CA TYR A 121 -5.65 3.30 -3.54
C TYR A 121 -6.64 2.36 -2.86
N ILE A 122 -7.92 2.58 -3.06
CA ILE A 122 -9.00 1.90 -2.31
C ILE A 122 -8.77 2.15 -0.82
N ALA A 123 -9.00 3.39 -0.38
CA ALA A 123 -8.76 3.76 1.00
C ALA A 123 -9.75 3.01 1.95
N PRO A 124 -9.37 2.81 3.22
CA PRO A 124 -10.22 2.13 4.19
C PRO A 124 -11.63 2.70 4.22
N GLN A 125 -12.64 1.83 4.35
CA GLN A 125 -14.07 2.19 4.25
C GLN A 125 -14.60 2.95 5.48
N GLU A 126 -13.81 3.86 6.06
CA GLU A 126 -14.25 4.72 7.18
C GLU A 126 -15.41 5.63 6.76
N TRP A 127 -15.51 5.97 5.48
CA TRP A 127 -16.62 6.72 4.90
C TRP A 127 -17.97 6.00 5.00
N ALA A 128 -17.98 4.65 5.05
CA ALA A 128 -19.20 3.84 5.17
C ALA A 128 -19.55 3.52 6.64
N TRP A 129 -18.55 3.47 7.53
CA TRP A 129 -18.69 2.96 8.89
C TRP A 129 -17.94 3.84 9.90
N SER A 130 -18.00 5.16 9.74
CA SER A 130 -17.31 6.09 10.64
C SER A 130 -17.85 5.98 12.05
N MET A 131 -17.10 5.29 12.91
CA MET A 131 -17.32 5.29 14.35
C MET A 131 -16.39 6.27 15.08
N ASN A 132 -15.32 6.77 14.41
CA ASN A 132 -14.35 7.69 15.01
C ASN A 132 -13.37 8.19 13.93
N ASP A 133 -13.20 9.51 13.80
CA ASP A 133 -12.33 10.16 12.79
C ASP A 133 -10.82 9.93 13.01
N GLY A 134 -10.43 9.18 14.03
CA GLY A 134 -9.03 8.95 14.38
C GLY A 134 -8.23 8.20 13.33
N GLY A 135 -8.85 7.29 12.60
CA GLY A 135 -8.23 6.51 11.53
C GLY A 135 -7.95 7.38 10.30
N THR A 136 -8.96 8.10 9.82
CA THR A 136 -8.87 9.04 8.70
C THR A 136 -7.80 10.10 8.96
N THR A 137 -7.87 10.80 10.10
CA THR A 137 -6.84 11.79 10.50
C THR A 137 -5.44 11.18 10.53
N SER A 138 -5.31 9.94 10.98
CA SER A 138 -4.03 9.24 11.02
C SER A 138 -3.50 8.90 9.64
N LEU A 139 -4.37 8.50 8.72
CA LEU A 139 -4.06 8.17 7.33
C LEU A 139 -3.61 9.40 6.57
N LEU A 140 -4.31 10.51 6.71
CA LEU A 140 -4.00 11.76 6.00
C LEU A 140 -2.65 12.37 6.40
N LYS A 141 -2.12 12.08 7.58
CA LYS A 141 -0.79 12.56 8.01
C LYS A 141 0.39 11.99 7.21
N PHE A 142 0.21 10.86 6.54
CA PHE A 142 1.29 10.27 5.76
C PHE A 142 0.97 10.10 4.28
N THR A 143 -0.28 10.28 3.86
CA THR A 143 -0.75 10.11 2.48
C THR A 143 -0.73 11.44 1.75
N ASP A 144 -0.19 11.47 0.53
CA ASP A 144 -0.18 12.66 -0.32
C ASP A 144 -1.38 12.70 -1.25
N ARG A 145 -1.93 11.53 -1.63
CA ARG A 145 -3.06 11.42 -2.55
C ARG A 145 -3.89 10.17 -2.28
N ILE A 146 -5.19 10.28 -2.44
CA ILE A 146 -6.12 9.16 -2.43
C ILE A 146 -6.63 8.93 -3.85
N LEU A 147 -6.60 7.68 -4.30
CA LEU A 147 -7.27 7.22 -5.51
C LEU A 147 -8.55 6.50 -5.06
N ALA A 148 -9.64 7.23 -5.09
CA ALA A 148 -10.95 6.71 -4.72
C ALA A 148 -11.57 5.89 -5.86
N ILE A 149 -12.36 4.89 -5.50
CA ILE A 149 -13.11 4.05 -6.45
C ILE A 149 -14.62 4.29 -6.38
N PHE A 150 -15.07 5.08 -5.40
CA PHE A 150 -16.47 5.47 -5.24
C PHE A 150 -16.60 6.99 -5.06
N PRO A 151 -17.69 7.60 -5.57
CA PRO A 151 -17.93 9.04 -5.41
C PRO A 151 -18.09 9.43 -3.93
N ASP A 152 -18.72 8.59 -3.12
CA ASP A 152 -18.89 8.85 -1.68
C ASP A 152 -17.56 8.78 -0.92
N GLU A 153 -16.68 7.86 -1.29
CA GLU A 153 -15.30 7.79 -0.80
C GLU A 153 -14.55 9.07 -1.14
N ALA A 154 -14.63 9.53 -2.40
CA ALA A 154 -13.97 10.75 -2.84
C ALA A 154 -14.46 11.96 -2.03
N SER A 155 -15.79 12.15 -1.95
CA SER A 155 -16.40 13.23 -1.20
C SER A 155 -16.03 13.24 0.28
N PHE A 156 -15.99 12.05 0.90
CA PHE A 156 -15.59 11.91 2.29
C PHE A 156 -14.14 12.38 2.51
N TYR A 157 -13.19 11.86 1.76
CA TYR A 157 -11.79 12.22 1.95
C TYR A 157 -11.48 13.67 1.55
N GLU A 158 -12.16 14.21 0.53
CA GLU A 158 -12.07 15.63 0.17
C GLU A 158 -12.56 16.54 1.29
N SER A 159 -13.66 16.19 1.95
CA SER A 159 -14.20 16.96 3.08
C SER A 159 -13.24 16.98 4.29
N HIS A 160 -12.33 16.00 4.37
CA HIS A 160 -11.26 15.94 5.38
C HIS A 160 -9.93 16.56 4.90
N GLY A 161 -9.93 17.24 3.76
CA GLY A 161 -8.77 17.97 3.24
C GLY A 161 -7.76 17.12 2.45
N ALA A 162 -8.12 15.91 2.03
CA ALA A 162 -7.27 15.08 1.20
C ALA A 162 -7.21 15.57 -0.25
N ALA A 163 -6.06 15.38 -0.91
CA ALA A 163 -5.99 15.45 -2.36
C ALA A 163 -6.51 14.12 -2.93
N VAL A 164 -7.67 14.17 -3.59
CA VAL A 164 -8.34 12.97 -4.13
C VAL A 164 -8.31 12.99 -5.66
N THR A 165 -8.25 11.81 -6.25
CA THR A 165 -8.51 11.54 -7.65
C THR A 165 -9.53 10.41 -7.73
N TRP A 166 -10.60 10.63 -8.45
CA TRP A 166 -11.68 9.67 -8.69
C TRP A 166 -11.91 9.51 -10.19
#